data_bc347f96788e18e121f704f39f30620c
#
_entry.id   bc347f96788e18e121f704f39f30620c
#
_cell.length_a   1.000
_cell.length_b   1.000
_cell.length_c   1.000
_cell.angle_alpha   90.00
_cell.angle_beta   90.00
_cell.angle_gamma   90.00
#
_symmetry.space_group_name_H-M   'P 1'
#
loop_
_entity.id
_entity.type
_entity.pdbx_description
1 polymer ?
#
loop_
_entity_poly.entity_id
_entity_poly.type
_entity_poly.pdbx_seq_one_letter_code
_entity_poly.pdbx_strand_id
1 'polypeptide(L)'
;TLESLREASAANPRPVVMFVDRSEPGLAEEAVRAGVAAYVVDGLSTGRVRPILEVAMSRFQLMHQLRADLAKAKADLASRKSVERAKALLMKERGLDEEAAYRMLRKLSMDTGRPLGAVAADLLAFAGVLKGGEGS
;
A
#
# COMPACT_ATOMS: atom_id res chain seq x y z
N THR A 1 -23.34 -11.76 -1.03
CA THR A 1 -23.54 -10.32 -0.77
C THR A 1 -22.34 -9.49 -1.17
N LEU A 2 -22.53 -8.20 -1.38
CA LEU A 2 -21.45 -7.28 -1.72
C LEU A 2 -20.41 -7.15 -0.61
N GLU A 3 -20.82 -7.27 0.63
CA GLU A 3 -19.92 -7.21 1.78
C GLU A 3 -18.98 -8.44 1.80
N SER A 4 -19.52 -9.62 1.57
CA SER A 4 -18.72 -10.84 1.46
C SER A 4 -17.73 -10.74 0.30
N LEU A 5 -18.16 -10.15 -0.81
CA LEU A 5 -17.32 -9.94 -1.98
C LEU A 5 -16.17 -8.98 -1.67
N ARG A 6 -16.45 -7.90 -0.94
CA ARG A 6 -15.43 -6.93 -0.52
C ARG A 6 -14.37 -7.59 0.35
N GLU A 7 -14.77 -8.41 1.31
CA GLU A 7 -13.86 -9.13 2.20
C GLU A 7 -12.99 -10.12 1.41
N ALA A 8 -13.61 -10.89 0.52
CA ALA A 8 -12.88 -11.84 -0.33
C ALA A 8 -11.90 -11.13 -1.25
N SER A 9 -12.29 -9.99 -1.81
CA SER A 9 -11.45 -9.19 -2.70
C SER A 9 -10.25 -8.59 -1.97
N ALA A 10 -10.44 -8.14 -0.73
CA ALA A 10 -9.36 -7.60 0.09
C ALA A 10 -8.35 -8.68 0.49
N ALA A 11 -8.83 -9.88 0.83
CA ALA A 11 -7.98 -10.99 1.25
C ALA A 11 -7.22 -11.63 0.09
N ASN A 12 -7.85 -11.70 -1.09
CA ASN A 12 -7.27 -12.38 -2.26
C ASN A 12 -7.78 -11.71 -3.54
N PRO A 13 -7.11 -10.63 -3.99
CA PRO A 13 -7.58 -9.84 -5.14
C PRO A 13 -7.70 -10.68 -6.41
N ARG A 14 -8.90 -10.75 -6.96
CA ARG A 14 -9.20 -11.43 -8.22
C ARG A 14 -10.19 -10.59 -9.03
N PRO A 15 -10.14 -10.66 -10.37
CA PRO A 15 -11.14 -9.97 -11.17
C PRO A 15 -12.51 -10.64 -10.99
N VAL A 16 -13.51 -9.83 -10.64
CA VAL A 16 -14.88 -10.28 -10.46
C VAL A 16 -15.78 -9.51 -11.41
N VAL A 17 -16.61 -10.23 -12.16
CA VAL A 17 -17.60 -9.64 -13.06
C VAL A 17 -18.99 -10.02 -12.54
N MET A 18 -19.82 -9.00 -12.35
CA MET A 18 -21.18 -9.20 -11.85
C MET A 18 -22.19 -9.03 -12.99
N PHE A 19 -23.00 -10.05 -13.24
CA PHE A 19 -24.09 -10.01 -14.19
C PHE A 19 -25.41 -9.92 -13.45
N VAL A 20 -26.24 -8.95 -13.80
CA VAL A 20 -27.55 -8.77 -13.17
C VAL A 20 -28.65 -8.64 -14.22
N ASP A 21 -29.86 -9.06 -13.88
CA ASP A 21 -31.01 -8.97 -14.79
C ASP A 21 -31.50 -7.53 -14.90
N ARG A 22 -31.50 -6.81 -13.79
CA ARG A 22 -31.96 -5.41 -13.74
C ARG A 22 -31.01 -4.59 -12.89
N SER A 23 -30.81 -3.34 -13.30
CA SER A 23 -30.04 -2.40 -12.53
C SER A 23 -30.92 -1.70 -11.49
N GLU A 24 -30.51 -1.71 -10.23
CA GLU A 24 -31.13 -0.94 -9.16
C GLU A 24 -30.33 0.35 -8.94
N PRO A 25 -30.98 1.45 -8.52
CA PRO A 25 -30.27 2.70 -8.23
C PRO A 25 -29.15 2.48 -7.19
N GLY A 26 -27.94 2.89 -7.51
CA GLY A 26 -26.78 2.77 -6.62
C GLY A 26 -26.11 1.42 -6.57
N LEU A 27 -26.69 0.36 -7.12
CA LEU A 27 -26.09 -0.98 -7.07
C LEU A 27 -24.77 -1.06 -7.84
N ALA A 28 -24.68 -0.41 -8.98
CA ALA A 28 -23.45 -0.38 -9.79
C ALA A 28 -22.29 0.26 -9.00
N GLU A 29 -22.54 1.38 -8.32
CA GLU A 29 -21.52 2.03 -7.49
C GLU A 29 -21.09 1.16 -6.32
N GLU A 30 -22.04 0.53 -5.64
CA GLU A 30 -21.76 -0.39 -4.54
C GLU A 30 -20.92 -1.57 -5.02
N ALA A 31 -21.26 -2.14 -6.18
CA ALA A 31 -20.51 -3.25 -6.75
C ALA A 31 -19.06 -2.86 -7.06
N VAL A 32 -18.85 -1.69 -7.66
CA VAL A 32 -17.50 -1.20 -7.96
C VAL A 32 -16.71 -0.97 -6.68
N ARG A 33 -17.33 -0.38 -5.66
CA ARG A 33 -16.69 -0.17 -4.35
C ARG A 33 -16.36 -1.48 -3.65
N ALA A 34 -17.18 -2.52 -3.88
CA ALA A 34 -16.94 -3.84 -3.33
C ALA A 34 -15.83 -4.62 -4.05
N GLY A 35 -15.30 -4.10 -5.16
CA GLY A 35 -14.19 -4.71 -5.88
C GLY A 35 -14.57 -5.41 -7.17
N VAL A 36 -15.79 -5.21 -7.66
CA VAL A 36 -16.24 -5.78 -8.94
C VAL A 36 -15.54 -5.06 -10.09
N ALA A 37 -14.89 -5.81 -10.98
CA ALA A 37 -14.18 -5.25 -12.13
C ALA A 37 -15.11 -4.80 -13.24
N ALA A 38 -16.27 -5.46 -13.38
CA ALA A 38 -17.31 -5.06 -14.33
C ALA A 38 -18.68 -5.44 -13.81
N TYR A 39 -19.66 -4.57 -14.07
CA TYR A 39 -21.06 -4.76 -13.70
C TYR A 39 -21.87 -4.72 -14.99
N VAL A 40 -22.55 -5.80 -15.30
CA VAL A 40 -23.25 -5.96 -16.58
C VAL A 40 -24.74 -6.23 -16.35
N VAL A 41 -25.57 -5.37 -16.91
CA VAL A 41 -27.03 -5.52 -16.85
C VAL A 41 -27.50 -6.18 -18.14
N ASP A 42 -28.27 -7.27 -18.02
CA ASP A 42 -28.86 -7.97 -19.14
C ASP A 42 -27.85 -8.30 -20.28
N GLY A 43 -26.64 -8.70 -19.87
CA GLY A 43 -25.52 -8.90 -20.80
C GLY A 43 -25.08 -10.34 -21.04
N LEU A 44 -25.89 -11.33 -20.68
CA LEU A 44 -25.54 -12.76 -20.78
C LEU A 44 -25.72 -13.37 -22.16
N SER A 45 -25.49 -12.62 -23.23
CA SER A 45 -25.45 -13.22 -24.56
C SER A 45 -24.05 -13.79 -24.83
N THR A 46 -23.97 -14.95 -25.46
CA THR A 46 -22.72 -15.68 -25.70
C THR A 46 -21.64 -14.85 -26.39
N GLY A 47 -22.05 -14.02 -27.37
CA GLY A 47 -21.09 -13.19 -28.12
C GLY A 47 -20.53 -12.00 -27.36
N ARG A 48 -21.15 -11.65 -26.21
CA ARG A 48 -20.73 -10.47 -25.41
C ARG A 48 -19.91 -10.81 -24.17
N VAL A 49 -20.02 -12.05 -23.70
CA VAL A 49 -19.36 -12.48 -22.45
C VAL A 49 -17.84 -12.36 -22.56
N ARG A 50 -17.27 -12.87 -23.65
CA ARG A 50 -15.81 -12.88 -23.82
C ARG A 50 -15.19 -11.48 -23.87
N PRO A 51 -15.69 -10.53 -24.69
CA PRO A 51 -15.17 -9.17 -24.70
C PRO A 51 -15.31 -8.48 -23.33
N ILE A 52 -16.41 -8.71 -22.63
CA ILE A 52 -16.63 -8.15 -21.28
C ILE A 52 -15.59 -8.66 -20.31
N LEU A 53 -15.30 -9.97 -20.33
CA LEU A 53 -14.30 -10.57 -19.47
C LEU A 53 -12.90 -10.03 -19.79
N GLU A 54 -12.56 -9.86 -21.07
CA GLU A 54 -11.27 -9.31 -21.48
C GLU A 54 -11.06 -7.89 -20.95
N VAL A 55 -12.08 -7.04 -21.07
CA VAL A 55 -12.03 -5.67 -20.55
C VAL A 55 -11.91 -5.68 -19.02
N ALA A 56 -12.70 -6.51 -18.35
CA ALA A 56 -12.68 -6.61 -16.89
C ALA A 56 -11.30 -7.05 -16.38
N MET A 57 -10.68 -8.02 -17.03
CA MET A 57 -9.34 -8.49 -16.65
C MET A 57 -8.28 -7.41 -16.88
N SER A 58 -8.36 -6.69 -18.00
CA SER A 58 -7.42 -5.60 -18.30
C SER A 58 -7.53 -4.47 -17.26
N ARG A 59 -8.75 -4.10 -16.89
CA ARG A 59 -8.99 -3.08 -15.86
C ARG A 59 -8.49 -3.53 -14.50
N PHE A 60 -8.73 -4.79 -14.16
CA PHE A 60 -8.25 -5.36 -12.90
C PHE A 60 -6.73 -5.31 -12.83
N GLN A 61 -6.03 -5.72 -13.89
CA GLN A 61 -4.58 -5.71 -13.93
C GLN A 61 -4.03 -4.29 -13.81
N LEU A 62 -4.62 -3.33 -14.51
CA LEU A 62 -4.21 -1.93 -14.44
C LEU A 62 -4.39 -1.37 -13.03
N MET A 63 -5.55 -1.60 -12.41
CA MET A 63 -5.83 -1.13 -11.06
C MET A 63 -4.92 -1.77 -10.04
N HIS A 64 -4.63 -3.06 -10.20
CA HIS A 64 -3.72 -3.78 -9.32
C HIS A 64 -2.31 -3.18 -9.40
N GLN A 65 -1.84 -2.89 -10.62
CA GLN A 65 -0.53 -2.27 -10.83
C GLN A 65 -0.46 -0.86 -10.22
N LEU A 66 -1.51 -0.05 -10.42
CA LEU A 66 -1.57 1.30 -9.85
C LEU A 66 -1.54 1.28 -8.32
N ARG A 67 -2.25 0.34 -7.70
CA ARG A 67 -2.24 0.17 -6.24
C ARG A 67 -0.86 -0.25 -5.74
N ALA A 68 -0.20 -1.16 -6.44
CA ALA A 68 1.15 -1.59 -6.09
C ALA A 68 2.14 -0.43 -6.19
N ASP A 69 2.06 0.36 -7.27
CA ASP A 69 2.91 1.53 -7.48
C ASP A 69 2.69 2.58 -6.39
N LEU A 70 1.43 2.82 -6.01
CA LEU A 70 1.09 3.76 -4.93
C LEU A 70 1.65 3.29 -3.59
N ALA A 71 1.48 2.01 -3.27
CA ALA A 71 1.98 1.44 -2.02
C ALA A 71 3.51 1.57 -1.94
N LYS A 72 4.21 1.32 -3.04
CA LYS A 72 5.66 1.48 -3.13
C LYS A 72 6.08 2.94 -2.93
N ALA A 73 5.40 3.87 -3.60
CA ALA A 73 5.70 5.29 -3.46
C ALA A 73 5.50 5.78 -2.02
N LYS A 74 4.45 5.33 -1.36
CA LYS A 74 4.19 5.66 0.05
C LYS A 74 5.25 5.09 0.98
N ALA A 75 5.68 3.85 0.74
CA ALA A 75 6.72 3.20 1.52
C ALA A 75 8.07 3.91 1.33
N ASP A 76 8.41 4.30 0.10
CA ASP A 76 9.64 5.03 -0.20
C ASP A 76 9.64 6.40 0.49
N LEU A 77 8.52 7.10 0.49
CA LEU A 77 8.40 8.39 1.17
C LEU A 77 8.56 8.25 2.69
N ALA A 78 7.90 7.26 3.29
CA ALA A 78 8.03 6.99 4.72
C ALA A 78 9.46 6.64 5.10
N SER A 79 10.15 5.85 4.27
CA SER A 79 11.55 5.51 4.45
C SER A 79 12.45 6.75 4.44
N ARG A 80 12.26 7.65 3.47
CA ARG A 80 13.02 8.90 3.39
C ARG A 80 12.81 9.78 4.61
N LYS A 81 11.57 9.90 5.08
CA LYS A 81 11.25 10.67 6.28
C LYS A 81 11.93 10.10 7.52
N SER A 82 11.93 8.78 7.67
CA SER A 82 12.60 8.11 8.79
C SER A 82 14.11 8.36 8.76
N VAL A 83 14.74 8.26 7.59
CA VAL A 83 16.17 8.53 7.43
C VAL A 83 16.50 9.98 7.80
N GLU A 84 15.72 10.95 7.31
CA GLU A 84 15.96 12.36 7.61
C GLU A 84 15.80 12.65 9.11
N ARG A 85 14.80 12.09 9.75
CA ARG A 85 14.58 12.26 11.20
C ARG A 85 15.69 11.58 12.01
N ALA A 86 16.13 10.40 11.62
CA ALA A 86 17.21 9.69 12.29
C ALA A 86 18.54 10.44 12.16
N LYS A 87 18.83 11.01 10.99
CA LYS A 87 20.00 11.87 10.78
C LYS A 87 19.95 13.06 11.72
N ALA A 88 18.82 13.74 11.79
CA ALA A 88 18.66 14.91 12.68
C ALA A 88 18.88 14.54 14.13
N LEU A 89 18.38 13.38 14.56
CA LEU A 89 18.57 12.87 15.90
C LEU A 89 20.04 12.62 16.22
N LEU A 90 20.77 11.96 15.32
CA LEU A 90 22.20 11.69 15.50
C LEU A 90 23.02 12.96 15.52
N MET A 91 22.67 13.94 14.68
CA MET A 91 23.34 15.25 14.69
C MET A 91 23.15 15.96 16.03
N LYS A 92 21.96 15.89 16.59
CA LYS A 92 21.64 16.52 17.87
C LYS A 92 22.27 15.78 19.06
N GLU A 93 22.10 14.48 19.13
CA GLU A 93 22.49 13.69 20.30
C GLU A 93 23.98 13.32 20.31
N ARG A 94 24.59 13.18 19.15
CA ARG A 94 25.98 12.75 19.00
C ARG A 94 26.91 13.85 18.49
N GLY A 95 26.37 15.00 18.14
CA GLY A 95 27.16 16.11 17.60
C GLY A 95 27.77 15.81 16.23
N LEU A 96 27.18 14.88 15.48
CA LEU A 96 27.65 14.51 14.15
C LEU A 96 27.16 15.51 13.10
N ASP A 97 27.93 15.68 12.01
CA ASP A 97 27.42 16.38 10.86
C ASP A 97 26.51 15.47 10.04
N GLU A 98 25.85 16.02 9.02
CA GLU A 98 24.89 15.28 8.20
C GLU A 98 25.53 14.07 7.52
N GLU A 99 26.73 14.24 6.97
CA GLU A 99 27.44 13.18 6.29
C GLU A 99 27.82 12.04 7.24
N ALA A 100 28.34 12.37 8.40
CA ALA A 100 28.69 11.37 9.43
C ALA A 100 27.46 10.62 9.95
N ALA A 101 26.36 11.34 10.16
CA ALA A 101 25.10 10.72 10.59
C ALA A 101 24.58 9.73 9.52
N TYR A 102 24.63 10.11 8.27
CA TYR A 102 24.22 9.23 7.17
C TYR A 102 25.12 7.97 7.09
N ARG A 103 26.42 8.15 7.18
CA ARG A 103 27.38 7.03 7.17
C ARG A 103 27.12 6.06 8.31
N MET A 104 26.78 6.55 9.48
CA MET A 104 26.46 5.73 10.63
C MET A 104 25.22 4.88 10.37
N LEU A 105 24.16 5.47 9.85
CA LEU A 105 22.93 4.75 9.48
C LEU A 105 23.21 3.71 8.40
N ARG A 106 23.98 4.06 7.39
CA ARG A 106 24.34 3.16 6.30
C ARG A 106 25.15 1.97 6.81
N LYS A 107 26.09 2.20 7.71
CA LYS A 107 26.87 1.12 8.33
C LYS A 107 25.96 0.16 9.10
N LEU A 108 25.02 0.67 9.89
CA LEU A 108 24.06 -0.16 10.60
C LEU A 108 23.18 -0.96 9.64
N SER A 109 22.77 -0.36 8.53
CA SER A 109 22.01 -1.05 7.51
C SER A 109 22.80 -2.21 6.92
N MET A 110 24.06 -2.01 6.60
CA MET A 110 24.93 -3.04 6.03
C MET A 110 25.24 -4.13 7.07
N ASP A 111 25.55 -3.77 8.28
CA ASP A 111 25.93 -4.72 9.35
C ASP A 111 24.75 -5.61 9.74
N THR A 112 23.54 -5.09 9.73
CA THR A 112 22.32 -5.82 10.13
C THR A 112 21.63 -6.51 8.96
N GLY A 113 21.98 -6.17 7.72
CA GLY A 113 21.31 -6.68 6.52
C GLY A 113 19.89 -6.15 6.36
N ARG A 114 19.56 -5.04 7.01
CA ARG A 114 18.22 -4.44 6.98
C ARG A 114 18.21 -3.16 6.14
N PRO A 115 17.08 -2.83 5.47
CA PRO A 115 16.98 -1.59 4.71
C PRO A 115 17.25 -0.35 5.57
N LEU A 116 17.83 0.67 4.95
CA LEU A 116 18.21 1.91 5.63
C LEU A 116 17.02 2.55 6.35
N GLY A 117 15.86 2.61 5.71
CA GLY A 117 14.64 3.16 6.31
C GLY A 117 14.17 2.39 7.54
N ALA A 118 14.33 1.06 7.53
CA ALA A 118 13.96 0.21 8.67
C ALA A 118 14.88 0.47 9.87
N VAL A 119 16.18 0.58 9.62
CA VAL A 119 17.18 0.92 10.66
C VAL A 119 16.88 2.30 11.24
N ALA A 120 16.58 3.27 10.39
CA ALA A 120 16.24 4.63 10.82
C ALA A 120 14.98 4.63 11.70
N ALA A 121 13.95 3.89 11.28
CA ALA A 121 12.70 3.79 12.03
C ALA A 121 12.93 3.14 13.41
N ASP A 122 13.75 2.09 13.47
CA ASP A 122 14.09 1.43 14.73
C ASP A 122 14.83 2.37 15.68
N LEU A 123 15.78 3.13 15.16
CA LEU A 123 16.52 4.12 15.96
C LEU A 123 15.58 5.17 16.55
N LEU A 124 14.64 5.66 15.74
CA LEU A 124 13.67 6.65 16.21
C LEU A 124 12.73 6.08 17.27
N ALA A 125 12.29 4.84 17.10
CA ALA A 125 11.43 4.15 18.06
C ALA A 125 12.17 3.93 19.39
N PHE A 126 13.42 3.51 19.34
CA PHE A 126 14.25 3.32 20.52
C PHE A 126 14.47 4.64 21.28
N ALA A 127 14.79 5.71 20.55
CA ALA A 127 14.96 7.04 21.14
C ALA A 127 13.67 7.55 21.81
N GLY A 128 12.53 7.28 21.17
CA GLY A 128 11.23 7.63 21.72
C GLY A 128 10.92 6.89 23.02
N VAL A 129 11.26 5.60 23.09
CA VAL A 129 11.08 4.80 24.31
C VAL A 129 11.95 5.33 25.44
N LEU A 130 13.21 5.66 25.16
CA LEU A 130 14.12 6.21 26.18
C LEU A 130 13.62 7.55 26.71
N LYS A 131 13.16 8.44 25.85
CA LYS A 131 12.60 9.73 26.25
C LYS A 131 11.32 9.57 27.07
N GLY A 132 10.46 8.63 26.69
CA GLY A 132 9.26 8.29 27.44
C GLY A 132 9.59 7.76 28.84
N GLY A 133 10.65 6.97 28.98
CA GLY A 133 11.14 6.46 30.24
C GLY A 133 11.72 7.55 31.15
N GLU A 134 12.40 8.53 30.60
CA GLU A 134 13.00 9.65 31.33
C GLU A 134 11.95 10.67 31.80
N GLY A 135 10.83 10.77 31.09
CA GLY A 135 9.76 11.72 31.42
C GLY A 135 8.80 11.28 32.49
N SER A 136 9.01 10.11 33.05
CA SER A 136 8.12 9.56 34.08
C SER A 136 8.59 9.82 35.52
#